data_bc80442648e7d50ea8851c1f69e60d09
#
_entry.id   bc80442648e7d50ea8851c1f69e60d09
#
_cell.length_a   1.000
_cell.length_b   1.000
_cell.length_c   1.000
_cell.angle_alpha   90.00
_cell.angle_beta   90.00
_cell.angle_gamma   90.00
#
_symmetry.space_group_name_H-M   'P 1'
#
loop_
_entity.id
_entity.type
_entity.pdbx_description
1 polymer ?
#
loop_
_entity_poly.entity_id
_entity_poly.type
_entity_poly.pdbx_seq_one_letter_code
_entity_poly.pdbx_strand_id
1 'polypeptide(L)'
;MRLRSLLYLALLSAVPCFAQSTPYTDLVTLFNQWRAFEHPLVHDGVPDYSAKAMAAQAAELPKWQKRLAAINTTGWTIQQLNDLKLVHAEMNGLDFNLRVLKPWARDPAFYVNVLPARSDVPSREGPILHPYTELYKFKFPLSAADQKTLTASMTAIPAILTEARENLKDSNARDLWVYGEQELRNQSQTLADLDANKLTVSTLEGSQIADIKAADPALHAAIINARKATDDFVAWLEQLAPTKTGPSGVGKDNYTWYQQNVHFIPWTWDEEVTLLHRELERAQSSLRLEEQRNRNLPQLEPAANAEAFDKLTNTHLDKFVDFLVQQQILPDKPYLKAALEPQSGHFVPEDQRIFFTRVTHREPMLLYSHDYHWIDLARMRDEPNPSPIRRVISLSNIWDNRAEGFATAFEELLMHAGLYDDNPRAKELVWIMLANRAARGLASLYVQANEMNLEQAAKLHSQWTPRSWARLDKLTGFEQLLYLRQPGYGTSYITGKLLFDRLMTESSRQDEIAGQSFVLRDFMDQFNDEGMIPIPLMETELISKEAREP
;
A
#
# COMPACT_ATOMS: atom_id res chain seq x y z
N MET A 1 -66.40 -29.70 -59.62
CA MET A 1 -66.14 -29.04 -58.31
C MET A 1 -64.80 -29.52 -57.77
N ARG A 2 -63.77 -28.68 -57.85
CA ARG A 2 -62.43 -28.99 -57.30
C ARG A 2 -62.16 -27.98 -56.18
N LEU A 3 -62.12 -28.49 -54.95
CA LEU A 3 -61.67 -27.73 -53.78
C LEU A 3 -60.16 -27.55 -53.86
N ARG A 4 -59.65 -26.28 -53.80
CA ARG A 4 -58.29 -25.95 -53.61
C ARG A 4 -58.05 -25.60 -52.12
N SER A 5 -57.30 -26.47 -51.42
CA SER A 5 -56.84 -26.23 -50.07
C SER A 5 -55.64 -25.27 -50.14
N LEU A 6 -55.73 -24.07 -49.50
CA LEU A 6 -54.63 -23.13 -49.24
C LEU A 6 -53.96 -23.55 -47.96
N LEU A 7 -52.69 -23.97 -48.06
CA LEU A 7 -51.77 -24.13 -46.90
C LEU A 7 -51.15 -22.76 -46.57
N TYR A 8 -51.52 -22.21 -45.44
CA TYR A 8 -50.77 -21.06 -44.86
C TYR A 8 -49.51 -21.57 -44.15
N LEU A 9 -48.32 -21.28 -44.71
CA LEU A 9 -47.04 -21.47 -44.05
C LEU A 9 -46.81 -20.28 -43.13
N ALA A 10 -46.94 -20.44 -41.80
CA ALA A 10 -46.56 -19.45 -40.83
C ALA A 10 -45.03 -19.48 -40.68
N LEU A 11 -44.33 -18.50 -41.27
CA LEU A 11 -42.93 -18.22 -40.97
C LEU A 11 -42.84 -17.63 -39.55
N LEU A 12 -42.42 -18.45 -38.57
CA LEU A 12 -41.96 -18.00 -37.29
C LEU A 12 -40.57 -17.33 -37.50
N SER A 13 -40.56 -16.03 -37.64
CA SER A 13 -39.33 -15.23 -37.54
C SER A 13 -38.82 -15.30 -36.09
N ALA A 14 -37.81 -16.13 -35.84
CA ALA A 14 -37.06 -16.10 -34.61
C ALA A 14 -36.36 -14.72 -34.52
N VAL A 15 -36.92 -13.81 -33.75
CA VAL A 15 -36.24 -12.58 -33.36
C VAL A 15 -35.07 -13.01 -32.48
N PRO A 16 -33.80 -12.71 -32.84
CA PRO A 16 -32.68 -12.99 -31.94
C PRO A 16 -32.90 -12.16 -30.69
N CYS A 17 -33.11 -12.82 -29.57
CA CYS A 17 -33.13 -12.20 -28.26
C CYS A 17 -31.69 -11.77 -27.95
N PHE A 18 -31.32 -10.56 -28.36
CA PHE A 18 -30.10 -9.96 -27.87
C PHE A 18 -30.28 -9.79 -26.38
N ALA A 19 -29.47 -10.50 -25.58
CA ALA A 19 -29.43 -10.31 -24.15
C ALA A 19 -29.10 -8.83 -23.89
N GLN A 20 -30.00 -8.14 -23.21
CA GLN A 20 -29.84 -6.72 -22.89
C GLN A 20 -28.60 -6.56 -22.03
N SER A 21 -27.75 -5.54 -22.32
CA SER A 21 -26.59 -5.25 -21.51
C SER A 21 -27.00 -4.91 -20.07
N THR A 22 -26.20 -5.33 -19.10
CA THR A 22 -26.40 -4.95 -17.69
C THR A 22 -26.02 -3.48 -17.50
N PRO A 23 -26.84 -2.62 -16.88
CA PRO A 23 -26.44 -1.26 -16.56
C PRO A 23 -25.22 -1.23 -15.65
N TYR A 24 -24.31 -0.28 -15.85
CA TYR A 24 -23.11 -0.13 -14.98
C TYR A 24 -23.47 0.12 -13.51
N THR A 25 -24.61 0.75 -13.23
CA THR A 25 -25.17 0.93 -11.88
C THR A 25 -25.37 -0.38 -11.11
N ASP A 26 -25.57 -1.49 -11.81
CA ASP A 26 -25.72 -2.81 -11.18
C ASP A 26 -24.39 -3.34 -10.66
N LEU A 27 -23.27 -3.04 -11.37
CA LEU A 27 -21.92 -3.30 -10.84
C LEU A 27 -21.65 -2.47 -9.58
N VAL A 28 -22.00 -1.18 -9.60
CA VAL A 28 -21.82 -0.29 -8.42
C VAL A 28 -22.66 -0.81 -7.23
N THR A 29 -23.89 -1.27 -7.49
CA THR A 29 -24.75 -1.85 -6.46
C THR A 29 -24.15 -3.14 -5.90
N LEU A 30 -23.67 -4.03 -6.78
CA LEU A 30 -22.98 -5.25 -6.38
C LEU A 30 -21.74 -4.96 -5.56
N PHE A 31 -20.94 -3.99 -5.98
CA PHE A 31 -19.71 -3.56 -5.27
C PHE A 31 -20.00 -3.08 -3.83
N ASN A 32 -21.01 -2.23 -3.65
CA ASN A 32 -21.40 -1.78 -2.32
C ASN A 32 -21.86 -2.92 -1.41
N GLN A 33 -22.61 -3.89 -1.96
CA GLN A 33 -23.03 -5.09 -1.23
C GLN A 33 -21.85 -6.01 -0.92
N TRP A 34 -20.90 -6.16 -1.87
CA TRP A 34 -19.66 -6.90 -1.71
C TRP A 34 -18.81 -6.35 -0.56
N ARG A 35 -18.63 -5.04 -0.53
CA ARG A 35 -17.88 -4.36 0.55
C ARG A 35 -18.51 -4.58 1.93
N ALA A 36 -19.84 -4.59 2.02
CA ALA A 36 -20.53 -4.92 3.27
C ALA A 36 -20.34 -6.39 3.68
N PHE A 37 -20.31 -7.31 2.70
CA PHE A 37 -20.08 -8.74 2.95
C PHE A 37 -18.66 -9.06 3.42
N GLU A 38 -17.67 -8.33 2.91
CA GLU A 38 -16.27 -8.61 3.21
C GLU A 38 -15.89 -8.33 4.67
N HIS A 39 -16.60 -7.42 5.33
CA HIS A 39 -16.38 -7.14 6.74
C HIS A 39 -16.72 -8.35 7.63
N PRO A 40 -15.89 -8.63 8.66
CA PRO A 40 -16.24 -9.65 9.64
C PRO A 40 -17.53 -9.27 10.39
N LEU A 41 -18.28 -10.27 10.83
CA LEU A 41 -19.35 -10.04 11.78
C LEU A 41 -18.76 -9.51 13.08
N VAL A 42 -19.41 -8.54 13.70
CA VAL A 42 -18.94 -7.93 14.95
C VAL A 42 -20.00 -8.14 16.05
N HIS A 43 -19.60 -8.73 17.16
CA HIS A 43 -20.44 -8.97 18.33
C HIS A 43 -19.86 -8.20 19.53
N ASP A 44 -20.60 -7.25 20.07
CA ASP A 44 -20.17 -6.39 21.19
C ASP A 44 -18.79 -5.74 20.98
N GLY A 45 -18.49 -5.32 19.75
CA GLY A 45 -17.22 -4.71 19.35
C GLY A 45 -16.09 -5.71 19.02
N VAL A 46 -16.33 -7.02 19.14
CA VAL A 46 -15.37 -8.08 18.84
C VAL A 46 -15.65 -8.63 17.43
N PRO A 47 -14.72 -8.54 16.48
CA PRO A 47 -14.85 -9.13 15.17
C PRO A 47 -14.71 -10.66 15.24
N ASP A 48 -15.65 -11.39 14.64
CA ASP A 48 -15.66 -12.86 14.65
C ASP A 48 -14.76 -13.43 13.54
N TYR A 49 -13.55 -13.84 13.91
CA TYR A 49 -12.62 -14.58 13.05
C TYR A 49 -12.55 -16.07 13.40
N SER A 50 -13.54 -16.60 14.08
CA SER A 50 -13.60 -18.02 14.38
C SER A 50 -13.54 -18.88 13.11
N ALA A 51 -13.02 -20.09 13.22
CA ALA A 51 -12.99 -21.04 12.12
C ALA A 51 -14.37 -21.26 11.48
N LYS A 52 -15.44 -21.18 12.26
CA LYS A 52 -16.82 -21.28 11.77
C LYS A 52 -17.24 -20.09 10.92
N ALA A 53 -16.96 -18.86 11.38
CA ALA A 53 -17.28 -17.64 10.64
C ALA A 53 -16.50 -17.57 9.33
N MET A 54 -15.20 -17.86 9.37
CA MET A 54 -14.34 -17.86 8.16
C MET A 54 -14.74 -18.95 7.17
N ALA A 55 -15.13 -20.14 7.64
CA ALA A 55 -15.66 -21.20 6.76
C ALA A 55 -17.00 -20.80 6.12
N ALA A 56 -17.87 -20.10 6.84
CA ALA A 56 -19.12 -19.58 6.29
C ALA A 56 -18.87 -18.51 5.23
N GLN A 57 -17.96 -17.58 5.46
CA GLN A 57 -17.57 -16.56 4.47
C GLN A 57 -16.98 -17.22 3.21
N ALA A 58 -16.10 -18.22 3.38
CA ALA A 58 -15.54 -18.98 2.26
C ALA A 58 -16.62 -19.72 1.44
N ALA A 59 -17.65 -20.25 2.07
CA ALA A 59 -18.76 -20.93 1.38
C ALA A 59 -19.67 -19.95 0.59
N GLU A 60 -19.74 -18.68 1.00
CA GLU A 60 -20.53 -17.66 0.31
C GLU A 60 -19.79 -16.99 -0.86
N LEU A 61 -18.46 -16.92 -0.81
CA LEU A 61 -17.64 -16.25 -1.83
C LEU A 61 -17.94 -16.68 -3.27
N PRO A 62 -18.10 -17.98 -3.61
CA PRO A 62 -18.43 -18.40 -4.98
C PRO A 62 -19.77 -17.83 -5.49
N LYS A 63 -20.71 -17.49 -4.61
CA LYS A 63 -21.97 -16.87 -5.02
C LYS A 63 -21.74 -15.43 -5.48
N TRP A 64 -20.85 -14.70 -4.80
CA TRP A 64 -20.46 -13.34 -5.20
C TRP A 64 -19.72 -13.35 -6.53
N GLN A 65 -18.75 -14.25 -6.69
CA GLN A 65 -18.03 -14.42 -7.97
C GLN A 65 -18.99 -14.77 -9.12
N LYS A 66 -19.98 -15.65 -8.88
CA LYS A 66 -21.01 -15.96 -9.87
C LYS A 66 -21.89 -14.77 -10.21
N ARG A 67 -22.26 -13.94 -9.23
CA ARG A 67 -23.05 -12.71 -9.48
C ARG A 67 -22.26 -11.72 -10.34
N LEU A 68 -20.97 -11.53 -10.07
CA LEU A 68 -20.09 -10.68 -10.88
C LEU A 68 -19.96 -11.22 -12.31
N ALA A 69 -19.71 -12.52 -12.47
CA ALA A 69 -19.57 -13.17 -13.77
C ALA A 69 -20.88 -13.16 -14.61
N ALA A 70 -22.04 -12.97 -13.98
CA ALA A 70 -23.32 -12.87 -14.66
C ALA A 70 -23.60 -11.48 -15.27
N ILE A 71 -22.76 -10.49 -15.01
CA ILE A 71 -22.90 -9.13 -15.57
C ILE A 71 -22.61 -9.18 -17.08
N ASN A 72 -23.57 -8.76 -17.89
CA ASN A 72 -23.38 -8.63 -19.33
C ASN A 72 -22.78 -7.25 -19.65
N THR A 73 -21.51 -7.24 -20.00
CA THR A 73 -20.72 -6.02 -20.26
C THR A 73 -20.81 -5.50 -21.70
N THR A 74 -21.74 -6.02 -22.52
CA THR A 74 -21.89 -5.59 -23.91
C THR A 74 -22.12 -4.08 -24.00
N GLY A 75 -21.26 -3.37 -24.72
CA GLY A 75 -21.34 -1.91 -24.89
C GLY A 75 -20.75 -1.07 -23.73
N TRP A 76 -20.10 -1.71 -22.76
CA TRP A 76 -19.39 -0.98 -21.71
C TRP A 76 -18.11 -0.31 -22.23
N THR A 77 -17.75 0.81 -21.62
CA THR A 77 -16.46 1.47 -21.87
C THR A 77 -15.32 0.66 -21.25
N ILE A 78 -14.09 0.95 -21.68
CA ILE A 78 -12.88 0.31 -21.12
C ILE A 78 -12.77 0.60 -19.61
N GLN A 79 -13.10 1.83 -19.19
CA GLN A 79 -13.11 2.22 -17.77
C GLN A 79 -14.07 1.34 -16.95
N GLN A 80 -15.29 1.14 -17.45
CA GLN A 80 -16.29 0.28 -16.79
C GLN A 80 -15.85 -1.18 -16.72
N LEU A 81 -15.17 -1.67 -17.78
CA LEU A 81 -14.59 -3.02 -17.80
C LEU A 81 -13.46 -3.18 -16.80
N ASN A 82 -12.62 -2.14 -16.62
CA ASN A 82 -11.55 -2.14 -15.62
C ASN A 82 -12.12 -2.04 -14.20
N ASP A 83 -13.19 -1.28 -13.98
CA ASP A 83 -13.89 -1.26 -12.69
C ASP A 83 -14.42 -2.66 -12.31
N LEU A 84 -14.96 -3.40 -13.29
CA LEU A 84 -15.38 -4.80 -13.07
C LEU A 84 -14.19 -5.70 -12.69
N LYS A 85 -13.02 -5.51 -13.34
CA LYS A 85 -11.79 -6.25 -13.00
C LYS A 85 -11.30 -5.91 -11.58
N LEU A 86 -11.40 -4.65 -11.14
CA LEU A 86 -11.06 -4.26 -9.76
C LEU A 86 -11.94 -4.99 -8.74
N VAL A 87 -13.25 -5.04 -8.97
CA VAL A 87 -14.17 -5.79 -8.08
C VAL A 87 -13.82 -7.28 -8.07
N HIS A 88 -13.47 -7.85 -9.23
CA HIS A 88 -13.03 -9.26 -9.32
C HIS A 88 -11.72 -9.49 -8.54
N ALA A 89 -10.76 -8.58 -8.65
CA ALA A 89 -9.50 -8.66 -7.93
C ALA A 89 -9.68 -8.61 -6.40
N GLU A 90 -10.62 -7.80 -5.89
CA GLU A 90 -10.97 -7.83 -4.47
C GLU A 90 -11.55 -9.18 -4.03
N MET A 91 -12.41 -9.79 -4.86
CA MET A 91 -12.94 -11.14 -4.57
C MET A 91 -11.82 -12.20 -4.58
N ASN A 92 -10.83 -12.06 -5.47
CA ASN A 92 -9.64 -12.91 -5.49
C ASN A 92 -8.76 -12.67 -4.25
N GLY A 93 -8.63 -11.42 -3.79
CA GLY A 93 -7.92 -11.07 -2.55
C GLY A 93 -8.53 -11.74 -1.33
N LEU A 94 -9.86 -11.73 -1.20
CA LEU A 94 -10.56 -12.46 -0.14
C LEU A 94 -10.36 -13.98 -0.25
N ASP A 95 -10.46 -14.55 -1.47
CA ASP A 95 -10.17 -15.96 -1.69
C ASP A 95 -8.76 -16.34 -1.23
N PHE A 96 -7.77 -15.52 -1.58
CA PHE A 96 -6.39 -15.72 -1.15
C PHE A 96 -6.24 -15.67 0.38
N ASN A 97 -6.87 -14.69 1.02
CA ASN A 97 -6.87 -14.58 2.48
C ASN A 97 -7.49 -15.81 3.14
N LEU A 98 -8.62 -16.31 2.61
CA LEU A 98 -9.33 -17.47 3.17
C LEU A 98 -8.57 -18.79 2.96
N ARG A 99 -7.93 -18.98 1.82
CA ARG A 99 -7.25 -20.24 1.47
C ARG A 99 -5.80 -20.30 1.91
N VAL A 100 -5.05 -19.21 1.74
CA VAL A 100 -3.58 -19.21 1.81
C VAL A 100 -3.07 -18.40 2.98
N LEU A 101 -3.32 -17.09 3.01
CA LEU A 101 -2.71 -16.18 3.96
C LEU A 101 -3.21 -16.42 5.39
N LYS A 102 -4.54 -16.54 5.57
CA LYS A 102 -5.22 -16.78 6.87
C LYS A 102 -4.64 -15.94 8.00
N PRO A 103 -4.60 -14.60 7.87
CA PRO A 103 -3.86 -13.76 8.80
C PRO A 103 -4.38 -13.92 10.24
N TRP A 104 -5.70 -14.04 10.42
CA TRP A 104 -6.32 -14.27 11.75
C TRP A 104 -5.89 -15.57 12.44
N ALA A 105 -5.44 -16.60 11.68
CA ALA A 105 -5.05 -17.89 12.20
C ALA A 105 -3.52 -18.13 12.19
N ARG A 106 -2.74 -17.22 11.60
CA ARG A 106 -1.29 -17.41 11.43
C ARG A 106 -0.45 -16.29 12.02
N ASP A 107 -0.95 -15.04 11.98
CA ASP A 107 -0.19 -13.85 12.27
C ASP A 107 -0.65 -13.18 13.57
N PRO A 108 0.12 -13.22 14.67
CA PRO A 108 -0.22 -12.53 15.90
C PRO A 108 -0.41 -11.02 15.73
N ALA A 109 0.39 -10.38 14.87
CA ALA A 109 0.32 -8.95 14.62
C ALA A 109 -0.96 -8.52 13.86
N PHE A 110 -1.73 -9.47 13.31
CA PHE A 110 -3.07 -9.21 12.78
C PHE A 110 -4.00 -8.61 13.84
N TYR A 111 -3.78 -8.93 15.11
CA TYR A 111 -4.61 -8.49 16.22
C TYR A 111 -4.19 -7.16 16.86
N VAL A 112 -3.33 -6.40 16.20
CA VAL A 112 -3.13 -4.98 16.53
C VAL A 112 -4.42 -4.23 16.24
N ASN A 113 -4.91 -3.47 17.23
CA ASN A 113 -6.23 -2.81 17.15
C ASN A 113 -6.15 -1.29 17.10
N VAL A 114 -5.05 -0.69 17.57
CA VAL A 114 -4.95 0.76 17.80
C VAL A 114 -3.88 1.39 16.92
N LEU A 115 -4.28 2.38 16.15
CA LEU A 115 -3.42 3.06 15.19
C LEU A 115 -3.35 4.56 15.50
N PRO A 116 -2.16 5.09 15.89
CA PRO A 116 -2.01 6.49 16.23
C PRO A 116 -1.80 7.40 15.01
N ALA A 117 -1.38 6.86 13.88
CA ALA A 117 -1.02 7.64 12.70
C ALA A 117 -1.73 7.14 11.45
N ARG A 118 -2.08 8.08 10.56
CA ARG A 118 -2.49 7.77 9.20
C ARG A 118 -1.29 7.23 8.41
N SER A 119 -1.52 6.23 7.56
CA SER A 119 -0.55 5.79 6.57
C SER A 119 -0.44 6.82 5.43
N ASP A 120 0.73 6.93 4.84
CA ASP A 120 1.01 7.74 3.65
C ASP A 120 0.43 7.14 2.36
N VAL A 121 0.09 5.85 2.36
CA VAL A 121 -0.57 5.18 1.24
C VAL A 121 -2.10 5.35 1.30
N PRO A 122 -2.82 5.09 0.19
CA PRO A 122 -4.27 5.37 0.09
C PRO A 122 -5.12 4.65 1.12
N SER A 123 -4.69 3.47 1.53
CA SER A 123 -5.33 2.65 2.54
C SER A 123 -4.28 2.11 3.50
N ARG A 124 -4.73 1.55 4.63
CA ARG A 124 -3.79 0.87 5.51
C ARG A 124 -3.27 -0.39 4.84
N GLU A 125 -1.95 -0.60 4.95
CA GLU A 125 -1.32 -1.82 4.48
C GLU A 125 -1.82 -3.03 5.28
N GLY A 126 -2.03 -4.13 4.57
CA GLY A 126 -2.44 -5.40 5.14
C GLY A 126 -3.91 -5.73 5.01
N PRO A 127 -4.37 -6.75 5.73
CA PRO A 127 -5.75 -7.20 5.68
C PRO A 127 -6.69 -6.12 6.19
N ILE A 128 -7.43 -5.48 5.29
CA ILE A 128 -8.34 -4.37 5.60
C ILE A 128 -9.58 -4.83 6.38
N LEU A 129 -9.81 -6.13 6.47
CA LEU A 129 -10.94 -6.71 7.18
C LEU A 129 -10.96 -6.38 8.68
N HIS A 130 -9.78 -6.11 9.28
CA HIS A 130 -9.70 -5.86 10.72
C HIS A 130 -10.21 -4.46 11.07
N PRO A 131 -11.21 -4.34 11.97
CA PRO A 131 -11.73 -3.05 12.41
C PRO A 131 -10.76 -2.38 13.40
N TYR A 132 -9.91 -1.50 12.89
CA TYR A 132 -8.97 -0.74 13.70
C TYR A 132 -9.64 0.42 14.44
N THR A 133 -9.10 0.75 15.63
CA THR A 133 -9.33 2.02 16.31
C THR A 133 -8.32 3.04 15.81
N GLU A 134 -8.70 3.83 14.82
CA GLU A 134 -7.84 4.82 14.16
C GLU A 134 -7.87 6.13 14.96
N LEU A 135 -6.95 6.30 15.91
CA LEU A 135 -6.90 7.45 16.82
C LEU A 135 -6.78 8.79 16.09
N TYR A 136 -6.14 8.81 14.94
CA TYR A 136 -5.98 10.00 14.11
C TYR A 136 -7.29 10.51 13.47
N LYS A 137 -8.37 9.73 13.52
CA LYS A 137 -9.70 10.17 13.07
C LYS A 137 -10.47 10.95 14.14
N PHE A 138 -10.02 10.94 15.38
CA PHE A 138 -10.64 11.69 16.48
C PHE A 138 -10.07 13.10 16.56
N LYS A 139 -10.94 14.05 16.96
CA LYS A 139 -10.52 15.41 17.33
C LYS A 139 -10.29 15.46 18.83
N PHE A 140 -9.14 15.96 19.24
CA PHE A 140 -8.80 16.15 20.64
C PHE A 140 -8.86 17.63 21.03
N PRO A 141 -9.40 17.97 22.26
CA PRO A 141 -10.00 17.03 23.23
C PRO A 141 -11.31 16.40 22.70
N LEU A 142 -11.57 15.15 23.14
CA LEU A 142 -12.67 14.32 22.64
C LEU A 142 -14.04 14.92 22.95
N SER A 143 -14.97 14.87 22.00
CA SER A 143 -16.40 15.08 22.27
C SER A 143 -16.98 13.94 23.15
N ALA A 144 -18.13 14.16 23.79
CA ALA A 144 -18.79 13.11 24.57
C ALA A 144 -19.15 11.86 23.72
N ALA A 145 -19.49 12.06 22.43
CA ALA A 145 -19.76 10.97 21.50
C ALA A 145 -18.48 10.18 21.18
N ASP A 146 -17.37 10.89 20.91
CA ASP A 146 -16.08 10.27 20.63
C ASP A 146 -15.53 9.52 21.85
N GLN A 147 -15.69 10.08 23.07
CA GLN A 147 -15.32 9.39 24.29
C GLN A 147 -16.06 8.06 24.45
N LYS A 148 -17.38 8.06 24.19
CA LYS A 148 -18.19 6.83 24.23
C LYS A 148 -17.70 5.80 23.20
N THR A 149 -17.43 6.24 21.96
CA THR A 149 -16.93 5.39 20.88
C THR A 149 -15.58 4.80 21.23
N LEU A 150 -14.63 5.63 21.67
CA LEU A 150 -13.28 5.19 22.03
C LEU A 150 -13.30 4.26 23.26
N THR A 151 -14.15 4.55 24.28
CA THR A 151 -14.32 3.67 25.43
C THR A 151 -14.81 2.28 25.02
N ALA A 152 -15.80 2.22 24.12
CA ALA A 152 -16.30 0.94 23.61
C ALA A 152 -15.20 0.15 22.86
N SER A 153 -14.44 0.80 21.98
CA SER A 153 -13.32 0.18 21.27
C SER A 153 -12.25 -0.35 22.23
N MET A 154 -11.83 0.44 23.21
CA MET A 154 -10.83 -0.01 24.20
C MET A 154 -11.36 -1.16 25.07
N THR A 155 -12.64 -1.15 25.41
CA THR A 155 -13.29 -2.21 26.21
C THR A 155 -13.34 -3.55 25.45
N ALA A 156 -13.40 -3.55 24.13
CA ALA A 156 -13.42 -4.75 23.31
C ALA A 156 -12.05 -5.46 23.21
N ILE A 157 -10.93 -4.75 23.35
CA ILE A 157 -9.57 -5.28 23.13
C ILE A 157 -9.28 -6.55 23.95
N PRO A 158 -9.59 -6.66 25.26
CA PRO A 158 -9.34 -7.90 26.01
C PRO A 158 -10.06 -9.13 25.42
N ALA A 159 -11.29 -8.95 24.93
CA ALA A 159 -12.05 -10.04 24.31
C ALA A 159 -11.49 -10.42 22.94
N ILE A 160 -11.09 -9.43 22.13
CA ILE A 160 -10.41 -9.64 20.82
C ILE A 160 -9.12 -10.47 21.02
N LEU A 161 -8.29 -10.12 22.01
CA LEU A 161 -7.04 -10.83 22.28
C LEU A 161 -7.27 -12.22 22.90
N THR A 162 -8.40 -12.43 23.57
CA THR A 162 -8.81 -13.76 24.03
C THR A 162 -9.19 -14.66 22.84
N GLU A 163 -9.97 -14.15 21.89
CA GLU A 163 -10.30 -14.86 20.64
C GLU A 163 -9.05 -15.12 19.80
N ALA A 164 -8.14 -14.15 19.75
CA ALA A 164 -6.86 -14.29 19.07
C ALA A 164 -6.06 -15.53 19.52
N ARG A 165 -6.01 -15.78 20.82
CA ARG A 165 -5.32 -16.99 21.37
C ARG A 165 -5.94 -18.29 20.86
N GLU A 166 -7.24 -18.33 20.74
CA GLU A 166 -7.95 -19.50 20.23
C GLU A 166 -7.71 -19.68 18.73
N ASN A 167 -7.79 -18.60 17.97
CA ASN A 167 -7.58 -18.63 16.52
C ASN A 167 -6.12 -18.99 16.13
N LEU A 168 -5.15 -18.57 16.92
CA LEU A 168 -3.72 -18.76 16.70
C LEU A 168 -3.14 -20.07 17.26
N LYS A 169 -3.91 -20.83 18.04
CA LYS A 169 -3.39 -22.01 18.79
C LYS A 169 -2.67 -23.03 17.91
N ASP A 170 -3.14 -23.23 16.67
CA ASP A 170 -2.60 -24.20 15.73
C ASP A 170 -1.56 -23.59 14.77
N SER A 171 -1.27 -22.29 14.89
CA SER A 171 -0.28 -21.59 14.08
C SER A 171 1.13 -22.12 14.36
N ASN A 172 1.90 -22.32 13.30
CA ASN A 172 3.33 -22.67 13.37
C ASN A 172 4.21 -21.77 12.50
N ALA A 173 3.72 -20.60 12.07
CA ALA A 173 4.44 -19.65 11.21
C ALA A 173 5.53 -18.90 12.01
N ARG A 174 6.76 -19.45 12.03
CA ARG A 174 7.86 -19.03 12.91
C ARG A 174 8.09 -17.52 12.91
N ASP A 175 8.34 -16.94 11.74
CA ASP A 175 8.77 -15.54 11.66
C ASP A 175 7.63 -14.57 11.98
N LEU A 176 6.39 -14.89 11.64
CA LEU A 176 5.23 -14.11 12.05
C LEU A 176 5.08 -14.05 13.58
N TRP A 177 5.43 -15.14 14.28
CA TRP A 177 5.36 -15.18 15.74
C TRP A 177 6.56 -14.51 16.41
N VAL A 178 7.77 -14.79 15.94
CA VAL A 178 9.01 -14.25 16.54
C VAL A 178 9.10 -12.74 16.41
N TYR A 179 8.64 -12.18 15.28
CA TYR A 179 8.78 -10.76 15.02
C TYR A 179 7.45 -9.98 15.19
N GLY A 180 6.30 -10.65 15.07
CA GLY A 180 4.99 -10.01 15.18
C GLY A 180 4.66 -9.49 16.60
N GLU A 181 5.32 -10.00 17.64
CA GLU A 181 5.15 -9.51 19.01
C GLU A 181 5.52 -8.02 19.16
N GLN A 182 6.47 -7.52 18.35
CA GLN A 182 6.90 -6.12 18.41
C GLN A 182 5.77 -5.15 18.08
N GLU A 183 4.87 -5.50 17.16
CA GLU A 183 3.71 -4.66 16.82
C GLU A 183 2.74 -4.53 18.00
N LEU A 184 2.58 -5.59 18.78
CA LEU A 184 1.75 -5.57 19.99
C LEU A 184 2.44 -4.83 21.15
N ARG A 185 3.77 -4.87 21.25
CA ARG A 185 4.53 -4.01 22.18
C ARG A 185 4.37 -2.53 21.81
N ASN A 186 4.38 -2.21 20.52
CA ASN A 186 4.12 -0.86 20.04
C ASN A 186 2.69 -0.42 20.40
N GLN A 187 1.69 -1.31 20.30
CA GLN A 187 0.34 -1.03 20.75
C GLN A 187 0.28 -0.76 22.26
N SER A 188 0.94 -1.59 23.09
CA SER A 188 1.01 -1.37 24.54
C SER A 188 1.61 -0.01 24.88
N GLN A 189 2.69 0.39 24.18
CA GLN A 189 3.30 1.71 24.36
C GLN A 189 2.37 2.83 23.90
N THR A 190 1.68 2.68 22.77
CA THR A 190 0.67 3.64 22.28
C THR A 190 -0.43 3.86 23.33
N LEU A 191 -0.94 2.79 23.94
CA LEU A 191 -1.94 2.87 25.01
C LEU A 191 -1.40 3.55 26.28
N ALA A 192 -0.14 3.28 26.64
CA ALA A 192 0.52 3.95 27.75
C ALA A 192 0.69 5.45 27.52
N ASP A 193 1.12 5.84 26.31
CA ASP A 193 1.31 7.24 25.96
C ASP A 193 -0.02 8.00 25.83
N LEU A 194 -1.07 7.32 25.36
CA LEU A 194 -2.43 7.86 25.34
C LEU A 194 -2.93 8.16 26.77
N ASP A 195 -2.84 7.21 27.68
CA ASP A 195 -3.27 7.39 29.07
C ASP A 195 -2.46 8.49 29.78
N ALA A 196 -1.15 8.58 29.48
CA ALA A 196 -0.24 9.61 29.99
C ALA A 196 -0.38 10.99 29.33
N ASN A 197 -1.27 11.17 28.34
CA ASN A 197 -1.41 12.40 27.51
C ASN A 197 -0.11 12.81 26.80
N LYS A 198 0.65 11.84 26.34
CA LYS A 198 1.92 12.03 25.61
C LYS A 198 1.85 11.58 24.17
N LEU A 199 0.78 10.88 23.80
CA LEU A 199 0.64 10.34 22.46
C LEU A 199 0.45 11.45 21.44
N THR A 200 1.28 11.44 20.40
CA THR A 200 1.07 12.23 19.18
C THR A 200 0.27 11.41 18.19
N VAL A 201 -0.81 11.98 17.66
CA VAL A 201 -1.56 11.43 16.52
C VAL A 201 -1.28 12.25 15.28
N SER A 202 -1.07 11.56 14.14
CA SER A 202 -0.68 12.21 12.89
C SER A 202 -1.72 11.98 11.79
N THR A 203 -2.04 13.05 11.05
CA THR A 203 -3.00 13.10 9.96
C THR A 203 -2.34 13.62 8.68
N LEU A 204 -3.10 13.80 7.61
CA LEU A 204 -2.65 14.49 6.40
C LEU A 204 -2.33 15.97 6.66
N GLU A 205 -3.03 16.59 7.60
CA GLU A 205 -2.92 18.03 7.91
C GLU A 205 -1.85 18.32 8.98
N GLY A 206 -1.22 17.27 9.55
CA GLY A 206 -0.20 17.42 10.59
C GLY A 206 -0.46 16.56 11.82
N SER A 207 0.16 16.93 12.93
CA SER A 207 0.14 16.16 14.17
C SER A 207 -0.44 16.95 15.34
N GLN A 208 -1.08 16.25 16.27
CA GLN A 208 -1.61 16.82 17.52
C GLN A 208 -1.36 15.87 18.69
N ILE A 209 -1.32 16.41 19.90
CA ILE A 209 -1.35 15.58 21.12
C ILE A 209 -2.76 15.05 21.35
N ALA A 210 -2.89 13.76 21.60
CA ALA A 210 -4.15 13.12 21.99
C ALA A 210 -4.49 13.46 23.45
N ASP A 211 -5.05 14.66 23.68
CA ASP A 211 -5.40 15.15 25.02
C ASP A 211 -6.69 14.50 25.52
N ILE A 212 -6.56 13.61 26.52
CA ILE A 212 -7.67 12.94 27.21
C ILE A 212 -7.73 13.29 28.71
N LYS A 213 -7.01 14.34 29.17
CA LYS A 213 -6.96 14.71 30.60
C LYS A 213 -8.33 14.93 31.23
N ALA A 214 -9.25 15.50 30.47
CA ALA A 214 -10.62 15.80 30.92
C ALA A 214 -11.62 14.68 30.52
N ALA A 215 -11.14 13.53 30.06
CA ALA A 215 -12.00 12.41 29.67
C ALA A 215 -12.64 11.73 30.88
N ASP A 216 -13.71 10.99 30.61
CA ASP A 216 -14.40 10.19 31.63
C ASP A 216 -13.44 9.15 32.25
N PRO A 217 -13.45 8.94 33.58
CA PRO A 217 -12.68 7.88 34.23
C PRO A 217 -12.90 6.48 33.64
N ALA A 218 -14.05 6.23 33.01
CA ALA A 218 -14.35 4.98 32.33
C ALA A 218 -13.43 4.77 31.09
N LEU A 219 -13.08 5.85 30.34
CA LEU A 219 -12.14 5.75 29.24
C LEU A 219 -10.74 5.40 29.74
N HIS A 220 -10.23 6.07 30.78
CA HIS A 220 -8.94 5.75 31.39
C HIS A 220 -8.89 4.29 31.87
N ALA A 221 -9.94 3.82 32.56
CA ALA A 221 -10.01 2.43 33.01
C ALA A 221 -10.01 1.45 31.82
N ALA A 222 -10.71 1.75 30.72
CA ALA A 222 -10.73 0.92 29.51
C ALA A 222 -9.35 0.86 28.85
N ILE A 223 -8.63 2.00 28.73
CA ILE A 223 -7.27 2.05 28.17
C ILE A 223 -6.29 1.22 29.01
N ILE A 224 -6.33 1.36 30.33
CA ILE A 224 -5.48 0.57 31.25
C ILE A 224 -5.75 -0.93 31.10
N ASN A 225 -7.02 -1.34 31.01
CA ASN A 225 -7.40 -2.74 30.83
C ASN A 225 -6.97 -3.26 29.44
N ALA A 226 -7.14 -2.48 28.38
CA ALA A 226 -6.68 -2.80 27.03
C ALA A 226 -5.17 -3.00 26.99
N ARG A 227 -4.41 -2.09 27.62
CA ARG A 227 -2.95 -2.21 27.74
C ARG A 227 -2.56 -3.49 28.49
N LYS A 228 -3.17 -3.74 29.66
CA LYS A 228 -2.88 -4.96 30.42
C LYS A 228 -3.14 -6.22 29.59
N ALA A 229 -4.26 -6.28 28.89
CA ALA A 229 -4.58 -7.42 28.02
C ALA A 229 -3.56 -7.59 26.88
N THR A 230 -3.07 -6.46 26.32
CA THR A 230 -2.01 -6.46 25.31
C THR A 230 -0.69 -6.99 25.88
N ASP A 231 -0.28 -6.54 27.08
CA ASP A 231 0.92 -7.02 27.77
C ASP A 231 0.82 -8.52 28.09
N ASP A 232 -0.32 -8.98 28.59
CA ASP A 232 -0.59 -10.40 28.86
C ASP A 232 -0.56 -11.25 27.55
N PHE A 233 -0.98 -10.67 26.43
CA PHE A 233 -0.91 -11.33 25.13
C PHE A 233 0.52 -11.41 24.60
N VAL A 234 1.30 -10.33 24.72
CA VAL A 234 2.74 -10.33 24.38
C VAL A 234 3.48 -11.38 25.19
N ALA A 235 3.28 -11.46 26.50
CA ALA A 235 3.93 -12.47 27.34
C ALA A 235 3.56 -13.92 26.91
N TRP A 236 2.34 -14.15 26.47
CA TRP A 236 1.91 -15.43 25.91
C TRP A 236 2.62 -15.74 24.57
N LEU A 237 2.78 -14.73 23.70
CA LEU A 237 3.53 -14.89 22.44
C LEU A 237 5.00 -15.22 22.70
N GLU A 238 5.67 -14.50 23.60
CA GLU A 238 7.07 -14.77 23.96
C GLU A 238 7.31 -16.19 24.48
N GLN A 239 6.36 -16.72 25.24
CA GLN A 239 6.43 -18.09 25.73
C GLN A 239 6.36 -19.12 24.59
N LEU A 240 5.53 -18.87 23.56
CA LEU A 240 5.23 -19.83 22.51
C LEU A 240 6.08 -19.65 21.25
N ALA A 241 6.54 -18.43 20.93
CA ALA A 241 7.30 -18.14 19.72
C ALA A 241 8.52 -19.06 19.52
N PRO A 242 9.32 -19.42 20.56
CA PRO A 242 10.44 -20.34 20.40
C PRO A 242 10.04 -21.76 19.96
N THR A 243 8.77 -22.14 20.11
CA THR A 243 8.25 -23.46 19.70
C THR A 243 7.83 -23.49 18.23
N LYS A 244 7.73 -22.35 17.58
CA LYS A 244 7.27 -22.23 16.19
C LYS A 244 8.41 -22.45 15.21
N THR A 245 8.24 -23.39 14.29
CA THR A 245 9.30 -23.85 13.38
C THR A 245 8.89 -23.92 11.92
N GLY A 246 7.60 -23.70 11.63
CA GLY A 246 7.03 -23.85 10.29
C GLY A 246 7.26 -22.63 9.39
N PRO A 247 6.95 -22.79 8.10
CA PRO A 247 7.11 -21.76 7.10
C PRO A 247 6.16 -20.56 7.36
N SER A 248 6.64 -19.37 7.09
CA SER A 248 5.87 -18.14 7.26
C SER A 248 5.40 -17.54 5.95
N GLY A 249 6.18 -17.70 4.86
CA GLY A 249 5.81 -17.28 3.51
C GLY A 249 4.69 -18.12 2.90
N VAL A 250 4.16 -17.64 1.77
CA VAL A 250 3.03 -18.29 1.06
C VAL A 250 3.47 -19.31 0.00
N GLY A 251 4.76 -19.35 -0.35
CA GLY A 251 5.31 -20.18 -1.42
C GLY A 251 5.20 -19.53 -2.81
N LYS A 252 6.10 -19.93 -3.73
CA LYS A 252 6.25 -19.32 -5.07
C LYS A 252 4.97 -19.32 -5.91
N ASP A 253 4.29 -20.47 -5.95
CA ASP A 253 3.09 -20.61 -6.79
C ASP A 253 1.93 -19.73 -6.28
N ASN A 254 1.71 -19.71 -4.96
CA ASN A 254 0.70 -18.85 -4.35
C ASN A 254 1.04 -17.38 -4.50
N TYR A 255 2.32 -17.01 -4.35
CA TYR A 255 2.81 -15.66 -4.57
C TYR A 255 2.53 -15.22 -6.01
N THR A 256 2.95 -16.01 -7.01
CA THR A 256 2.71 -15.74 -8.43
C THR A 256 1.22 -15.59 -8.73
N TRP A 257 0.39 -16.51 -8.20
CA TRP A 257 -1.06 -16.43 -8.38
C TRP A 257 -1.63 -15.11 -7.83
N TYR A 258 -1.19 -14.70 -6.63
CA TYR A 258 -1.64 -13.48 -5.99
C TYR A 258 -1.26 -12.24 -6.80
N GLN A 259 0.00 -12.17 -7.24
CA GLN A 259 0.49 -11.08 -8.07
C GLN A 259 -0.32 -10.93 -9.36
N GLN A 260 -0.56 -12.03 -10.07
CA GLN A 260 -1.26 -11.99 -11.35
C GLN A 260 -2.76 -11.75 -11.23
N ASN A 261 -3.42 -12.29 -10.20
CA ASN A 261 -4.89 -12.30 -10.10
C ASN A 261 -5.46 -11.21 -9.16
N VAL A 262 -4.62 -10.60 -8.32
CA VAL A 262 -5.02 -9.54 -7.39
C VAL A 262 -4.33 -8.22 -7.73
N HIS A 263 -3.01 -8.22 -7.92
CA HIS A 263 -2.22 -7.00 -8.16
C HIS A 263 -2.03 -6.67 -9.63
N PHE A 264 -2.46 -7.54 -10.55
CA PHE A 264 -2.26 -7.41 -12.00
C PHE A 264 -0.79 -7.33 -12.44
N ILE A 265 0.14 -7.83 -11.62
CA ILE A 265 1.53 -7.95 -11.98
C ILE A 265 1.70 -9.14 -12.94
N PRO A 266 2.21 -8.95 -14.16
CA PRO A 266 2.22 -10.02 -15.16
C PRO A 266 3.28 -11.09 -14.91
N TRP A 267 4.25 -10.82 -14.03
CA TRP A 267 5.43 -11.66 -13.82
C TRP A 267 5.20 -12.75 -12.78
N THR A 268 5.91 -13.84 -12.97
CA THR A 268 6.06 -14.93 -11.98
C THR A 268 7.08 -14.55 -10.91
N TRP A 269 7.12 -15.30 -9.82
CA TRP A 269 8.13 -15.13 -8.77
C TRP A 269 9.57 -15.16 -9.33
N ASP A 270 9.90 -16.11 -10.22
CA ASP A 270 11.24 -16.26 -10.81
C ASP A 270 11.57 -15.08 -11.75
N GLU A 271 10.59 -14.55 -12.47
CA GLU A 271 10.76 -13.36 -13.31
C GLU A 271 10.97 -12.12 -12.45
N GLU A 272 10.21 -11.93 -11.35
CA GLU A 272 10.43 -10.82 -10.42
C GLU A 272 11.83 -10.89 -9.79
N VAL A 273 12.33 -12.06 -9.40
CA VAL A 273 13.72 -12.23 -8.93
C VAL A 273 14.71 -11.73 -9.98
N THR A 274 14.53 -12.10 -11.24
CA THR A 274 15.40 -11.65 -12.34
C THR A 274 15.36 -10.14 -12.54
N LEU A 275 14.16 -9.55 -12.53
CA LEU A 275 13.97 -8.11 -12.70
C LEU A 275 14.57 -7.30 -11.54
N LEU A 276 14.36 -7.74 -10.29
CA LEU A 276 14.88 -7.06 -9.12
C LEU A 276 16.42 -7.15 -9.04
N HIS A 277 17.02 -8.28 -9.42
CA HIS A 277 18.47 -8.38 -9.57
C HIS A 277 19.01 -7.38 -10.59
N ARG A 278 18.36 -7.31 -11.76
CA ARG A 278 18.76 -6.36 -12.79
C ARG A 278 18.68 -4.91 -12.30
N GLU A 279 17.59 -4.53 -11.61
CA GLU A 279 17.46 -3.17 -11.06
C GLU A 279 18.49 -2.89 -9.96
N LEU A 280 18.80 -3.87 -9.12
CA LEU A 280 19.87 -3.75 -8.11
C LEU A 280 21.24 -3.51 -8.77
N GLU A 281 21.57 -4.30 -9.79
CA GLU A 281 22.82 -4.17 -10.54
C GLU A 281 22.89 -2.83 -11.29
N ARG A 282 21.78 -2.38 -11.89
CA ARG A 282 21.68 -1.06 -12.55
C ARG A 282 21.90 0.06 -11.55
N ALA A 283 21.24 0.02 -10.41
CA ALA A 283 21.38 1.04 -9.36
C ALA A 283 22.81 1.09 -8.82
N GLN A 284 23.44 -0.06 -8.54
CA GLN A 284 24.81 -0.14 -8.03
C GLN A 284 25.83 0.39 -9.06
N SER A 285 25.71 0.00 -10.33
CA SER A 285 26.62 0.47 -11.37
C SER A 285 26.44 1.96 -11.66
N SER A 286 25.21 2.45 -11.74
CA SER A 286 24.90 3.87 -11.91
C SER A 286 25.43 4.71 -10.77
N LEU A 287 25.28 4.25 -9.52
CA LEU A 287 25.89 4.90 -8.36
C LEU A 287 27.42 5.08 -8.52
N ARG A 288 28.13 4.02 -8.98
CA ARG A 288 29.60 4.11 -9.16
C ARG A 288 29.98 5.10 -10.24
N LEU A 289 29.18 5.20 -11.32
CA LEU A 289 29.42 6.18 -12.37
C LEU A 289 29.17 7.62 -11.89
N GLU A 290 28.11 7.85 -11.11
CA GLU A 290 27.88 9.17 -10.50
C GLU A 290 28.95 9.54 -9.47
N GLU A 291 29.37 8.64 -8.60
CA GLU A 291 30.48 8.85 -7.67
C GLU A 291 31.79 9.20 -8.43
N GLN A 292 32.10 8.51 -9.54
CA GLN A 292 33.25 8.82 -10.37
C GLN A 292 33.12 10.20 -11.03
N ARG A 293 31.96 10.56 -11.53
CA ARG A 293 31.68 11.88 -12.11
C ARG A 293 31.89 12.98 -11.09
N ASN A 294 31.41 12.77 -9.87
CA ASN A 294 31.40 13.73 -8.78
C ASN A 294 32.65 13.67 -7.90
N ARG A 295 33.68 12.86 -8.24
CA ARG A 295 34.84 12.58 -7.38
C ARG A 295 35.59 13.83 -6.86
N ASN A 296 35.52 14.92 -7.58
CA ASN A 296 36.18 16.19 -7.22
C ASN A 296 35.24 17.18 -6.50
N LEU A 297 33.97 16.83 -6.32
CA LEU A 297 33.01 17.65 -5.57
C LEU A 297 33.04 17.27 -4.08
N PRO A 298 32.76 18.21 -3.18
CA PRO A 298 32.62 17.89 -1.75
C PRO A 298 31.49 16.88 -1.54
N GLN A 299 31.56 16.10 -0.46
CA GLN A 299 30.47 15.21 -0.08
C GLN A 299 29.27 16.02 0.43
N LEU A 300 28.07 15.43 0.33
CA LEU A 300 26.88 15.98 0.97
C LEU A 300 26.95 15.73 2.48
N GLU A 301 27.19 16.78 3.22
CA GLU A 301 27.18 16.71 4.67
C GLU A 301 25.74 16.77 5.21
N PRO A 302 25.42 15.99 6.24
CA PRO A 302 24.09 16.05 6.84
C PRO A 302 23.94 17.34 7.66
N ALA A 303 22.69 17.82 7.79
CA ALA A 303 22.36 18.91 8.70
C ALA A 303 22.93 18.65 10.11
N ALA A 304 23.66 19.64 10.64
CA ALA A 304 24.44 19.49 11.87
C ALA A 304 23.58 19.59 13.15
N ASN A 305 22.47 20.30 13.09
CA ASN A 305 21.57 20.55 14.22
C ASN A 305 20.14 20.84 13.73
N ALA A 306 19.19 21.01 14.66
CA ALA A 306 17.79 21.24 14.35
C ALA A 306 17.56 22.50 13.50
N GLU A 307 18.21 23.62 13.83
CA GLU A 307 18.07 24.87 13.05
C GLU A 307 18.52 24.70 11.60
N ALA A 308 19.65 24.02 11.39
CA ALA A 308 20.17 23.72 10.05
C ALA A 308 19.25 22.76 9.29
N PHE A 309 18.64 21.80 9.97
CA PHE A 309 17.69 20.86 9.39
C PHE A 309 16.40 21.57 9.00
N ASP A 310 15.80 22.38 9.86
CA ASP A 310 14.58 23.12 9.59
C ASP A 310 14.78 24.10 8.41
N LYS A 311 15.94 24.76 8.36
CA LYS A 311 16.26 25.61 7.22
C LYS A 311 16.40 24.81 5.93
N LEU A 312 17.07 23.65 5.99
CA LEU A 312 17.26 22.76 4.83
C LEU A 312 15.92 22.30 4.30
N THR A 313 15.05 21.76 5.15
CA THR A 313 13.73 21.20 4.75
C THR A 313 12.83 22.29 4.18
N ASN A 314 12.68 23.44 4.84
CA ASN A 314 11.84 24.53 4.37
C ASN A 314 12.29 25.07 3.00
N THR A 315 13.62 25.30 2.83
CA THR A 315 14.17 25.81 1.56
C THR A 315 13.98 24.80 0.43
N HIS A 316 14.17 23.49 0.72
CA HIS A 316 14.04 22.46 -0.30
C HIS A 316 12.60 22.11 -0.61
N LEU A 317 11.66 22.28 0.32
CA LEU A 317 10.23 22.12 0.05
C LEU A 317 9.73 23.17 -0.95
N ASP A 318 10.07 24.44 -0.74
CA ASP A 318 9.73 25.51 -1.69
C ASP A 318 10.33 25.25 -3.07
N LYS A 319 11.64 24.94 -3.10
CA LYS A 319 12.34 24.59 -4.35
C LYS A 319 11.70 23.41 -5.07
N PHE A 320 11.31 22.37 -4.35
CA PHE A 320 10.69 21.16 -4.90
C PHE A 320 9.35 21.45 -5.55
N VAL A 321 8.46 22.16 -4.85
CA VAL A 321 7.13 22.52 -5.38
C VAL A 321 7.25 23.45 -6.58
N ASP A 322 8.10 24.49 -6.46
CA ASP A 322 8.39 25.40 -7.57
C ASP A 322 8.91 24.67 -8.81
N PHE A 323 9.82 23.68 -8.63
CA PHE A 323 10.35 22.87 -9.71
C PHE A 323 9.25 22.08 -10.43
N LEU A 324 8.36 21.41 -9.68
CA LEU A 324 7.27 20.62 -10.28
C LEU A 324 6.36 21.49 -11.18
N VAL A 325 6.06 22.70 -10.75
CA VAL A 325 5.19 23.63 -11.48
C VAL A 325 5.93 24.29 -12.65
N GLN A 326 7.15 24.80 -12.44
CA GLN A 326 7.93 25.52 -13.46
C GLN A 326 8.38 24.61 -14.58
N GLN A 327 8.75 23.35 -14.28
CA GLN A 327 9.10 22.35 -15.29
C GLN A 327 7.86 21.70 -15.93
N GLN A 328 6.68 22.19 -15.60
CA GLN A 328 5.42 21.66 -16.14
C GLN A 328 5.30 20.13 -15.95
N ILE A 329 5.66 19.62 -14.76
CA ILE A 329 5.47 18.22 -14.40
C ILE A 329 4.10 18.03 -13.78
N LEU A 330 3.72 18.91 -12.85
CA LEU A 330 2.39 18.92 -12.20
C LEU A 330 1.71 20.29 -12.32
N PRO A 331 0.35 20.34 -12.29
CA PRO A 331 -0.39 21.59 -12.21
C PRO A 331 -0.11 22.32 -10.89
N ASP A 332 -0.15 23.66 -10.95
CA ASP A 332 -0.14 24.46 -9.73
C ASP A 332 -1.45 24.24 -8.95
N LYS A 333 -1.34 23.50 -7.85
CA LYS A 333 -2.47 23.15 -6.97
C LYS A 333 -2.16 23.51 -5.53
N PRO A 334 -3.12 24.12 -4.79
CA PRO A 334 -2.90 24.54 -3.41
C PRO A 334 -2.45 23.41 -2.46
N TYR A 335 -2.84 22.18 -2.76
CA TYR A 335 -2.51 21.03 -1.92
C TYR A 335 -1.08 20.52 -2.09
N LEU A 336 -0.33 20.88 -3.14
CA LEU A 336 1.02 20.33 -3.37
C LEU A 336 1.95 20.56 -2.16
N LYS A 337 2.11 21.84 -1.79
CA LYS A 337 2.93 22.19 -0.61
C LYS A 337 2.29 21.74 0.68
N ALA A 338 0.98 22.00 0.84
CA ALA A 338 0.25 21.71 2.06
C ALA A 338 0.24 20.21 2.44
N ALA A 339 0.32 19.31 1.47
CA ALA A 339 0.41 17.87 1.72
C ALA A 339 1.79 17.43 2.21
N LEU A 340 2.87 18.07 1.75
CA LEU A 340 4.25 17.71 2.06
C LEU A 340 4.79 18.39 3.32
N GLU A 341 4.39 19.63 3.58
CA GLU A 341 4.92 20.43 4.69
C GLU A 341 4.82 19.74 6.06
N PRO A 342 3.70 19.12 6.44
CA PRO A 342 3.60 18.37 7.70
C PRO A 342 4.49 17.13 7.78
N GLN A 343 5.00 16.65 6.64
CA GLN A 343 5.79 15.41 6.52
C GLN A 343 7.31 15.68 6.49
N SER A 344 7.74 16.94 6.56
CA SER A 344 9.17 17.32 6.50
C SER A 344 10.03 16.72 7.62
N GLY A 345 9.39 16.13 8.65
CA GLY A 345 10.07 15.46 9.74
C GLY A 345 10.72 16.44 10.73
N HIS A 346 11.68 15.94 11.50
CA HIS A 346 12.44 16.72 12.49
C HIS A 346 13.90 16.25 12.52
N PHE A 347 14.77 17.07 13.11
CA PHE A 347 16.17 16.69 13.28
C PHE A 347 16.33 15.44 14.14
N VAL A 348 17.14 14.51 13.65
CA VAL A 348 17.52 13.27 14.36
C VAL A 348 19.04 13.26 14.56
N PRO A 349 19.55 13.06 15.80
CA PRO A 349 20.98 12.90 16.08
C PRO A 349 21.59 11.74 15.25
N GLU A 350 22.86 11.85 14.89
CA GLU A 350 23.49 10.93 13.94
C GLU A 350 23.48 9.47 14.38
N ASP A 351 23.65 9.20 15.66
CA ASP A 351 23.62 7.86 16.27
C ASP A 351 22.24 7.19 16.22
N GLN A 352 21.18 8.00 16.10
CA GLN A 352 19.79 7.54 16.03
C GLN A 352 19.24 7.49 14.58
N ARG A 353 20.03 7.95 13.59
CA ARG A 353 19.57 8.00 12.19
C ARG A 353 19.43 6.60 11.59
N ILE A 354 18.23 6.29 11.15
CA ILE A 354 17.90 5.16 10.27
C ILE A 354 18.21 5.49 8.81
N PHE A 355 18.03 4.55 7.89
CA PHE A 355 18.30 4.72 6.46
C PHE A 355 17.70 6.03 5.89
N PHE A 356 16.39 6.23 6.03
CA PHE A 356 15.70 7.41 5.48
C PHE A 356 16.17 8.73 6.09
N THR A 357 16.37 8.79 7.39
CA THR A 357 16.87 10.01 8.04
C THR A 357 18.33 10.33 7.68
N ARG A 358 19.13 9.35 7.26
CA ARG A 358 20.45 9.60 6.65
C ARG A 358 20.34 10.31 5.31
N VAL A 359 19.31 10.00 4.53
CA VAL A 359 19.00 10.66 3.25
C VAL A 359 18.45 12.06 3.49
N THR A 360 17.36 12.21 4.26
CA THR A 360 16.67 13.50 4.46
C THR A 360 17.55 14.57 5.09
N HIS A 361 18.47 14.18 5.98
CA HIS A 361 19.41 15.14 6.59
C HIS A 361 20.46 15.67 5.60
N ARG A 362 20.56 15.10 4.39
CA ARG A 362 21.45 15.53 3.32
C ARG A 362 20.70 16.19 2.17
N GLU A 363 19.58 15.58 1.75
CA GLU A 363 18.77 16.05 0.61
C GLU A 363 17.30 15.64 0.81
N PRO A 364 16.49 16.50 1.41
CA PRO A 364 15.08 16.18 1.69
C PRO A 364 14.21 16.05 0.44
N MET A 365 14.57 16.71 -0.69
CA MET A 365 13.77 16.63 -1.93
C MET A 365 13.62 15.20 -2.44
N LEU A 366 14.55 14.32 -2.11
CA LEU A 366 14.45 12.91 -2.49
C LEU A 366 13.28 12.21 -1.79
N LEU A 367 13.09 12.50 -0.50
CA LEU A 367 11.92 12.01 0.22
C LEU A 367 10.64 12.71 -0.25
N TYR A 368 10.65 14.01 -0.51
CA TYR A 368 9.48 14.70 -1.08
C TYR A 368 9.03 14.10 -2.43
N SER A 369 9.98 13.58 -3.21
CA SER A 369 9.65 12.85 -4.44
C SER A 369 8.87 11.57 -4.13
N HIS A 370 9.30 10.81 -3.13
CA HIS A 370 8.61 9.60 -2.69
C HIS A 370 7.33 9.92 -1.92
N ASP A 371 7.32 11.00 -1.15
CA ASP A 371 6.17 11.54 -0.42
C ASP A 371 5.05 12.05 -1.34
N TYR A 372 5.14 11.78 -2.67
CA TYR A 372 4.02 11.92 -3.60
C TYR A 372 2.76 11.22 -3.10
N HIS A 373 2.90 10.22 -2.25
CA HIS A 373 1.78 9.58 -1.56
C HIS A 373 0.86 10.58 -0.86
N TRP A 374 1.43 11.57 -0.17
CA TRP A 374 0.65 12.63 0.50
C TRP A 374 -0.04 13.57 -0.48
N ILE A 375 0.60 13.84 -1.63
CA ILE A 375 -0.02 14.56 -2.75
C ILE A 375 -1.20 13.75 -3.31
N ASP A 376 -1.04 12.43 -3.50
CA ASP A 376 -2.13 11.56 -3.94
C ASP A 376 -3.31 11.56 -2.95
N LEU A 377 -3.04 11.49 -1.65
CA LEU A 377 -4.09 11.56 -0.62
C LEU A 377 -4.84 12.90 -0.65
N ALA A 378 -4.11 14.01 -0.81
CA ALA A 378 -4.71 15.34 -0.92
C ALA A 378 -5.51 15.47 -2.22
N ARG A 379 -4.98 14.97 -3.34
CA ARG A 379 -5.70 14.95 -4.63
C ARG A 379 -6.99 14.11 -4.54
N MET A 380 -6.94 12.93 -3.94
CA MET A 380 -8.14 12.08 -3.75
C MET A 380 -9.20 12.76 -2.88
N ARG A 381 -8.81 13.58 -1.90
CA ARG A 381 -9.72 14.35 -1.07
C ARG A 381 -10.36 15.48 -1.85
N ASP A 382 -9.56 16.25 -2.60
CA ASP A 382 -9.98 17.51 -3.22
C ASP A 382 -10.51 17.33 -4.65
N GLU A 383 -10.03 16.31 -5.35
CA GLU A 383 -10.37 15.97 -6.74
C GLU A 383 -10.76 14.48 -6.85
N PRO A 384 -11.85 14.02 -6.21
CA PRO A 384 -12.22 12.61 -6.15
C PRO A 384 -12.57 12.07 -7.54
N ASN A 385 -12.09 10.85 -7.84
CA ASN A 385 -12.36 10.19 -9.12
C ASN A 385 -13.87 10.09 -9.41
N PRO A 386 -14.34 10.34 -10.62
CA PRO A 386 -15.76 10.26 -10.98
C PRO A 386 -16.37 8.85 -10.84
N SER A 387 -15.56 7.77 -11.04
CA SER A 387 -16.04 6.40 -10.83
C SER A 387 -16.34 6.15 -9.34
N PRO A 388 -17.57 5.69 -8.98
CA PRO A 388 -17.89 5.32 -7.61
C PRO A 388 -17.02 4.17 -7.07
N ILE A 389 -16.51 3.30 -7.94
CA ILE A 389 -15.64 2.17 -7.57
C ILE A 389 -14.22 2.67 -7.28
N ARG A 390 -13.64 3.50 -8.17
CA ARG A 390 -12.27 4.04 -7.99
C ARG A 390 -12.16 5.09 -6.88
N ARG A 391 -13.28 5.72 -6.51
CA ARG A 391 -13.34 6.67 -5.38
C ARG A 391 -13.13 5.98 -4.04
N VAL A 392 -13.52 4.71 -3.95
CA VAL A 392 -13.28 3.85 -2.80
C VAL A 392 -11.97 3.08 -3.03
N ILE A 393 -11.06 3.15 -2.05
CA ILE A 393 -9.77 2.48 -2.17
C ILE A 393 -9.96 0.96 -2.27
N SER A 394 -9.29 0.36 -3.25
CA SER A 394 -9.32 -1.09 -3.44
C SER A 394 -8.69 -1.83 -2.25
N LEU A 395 -9.28 -2.98 -1.89
CA LEU A 395 -8.79 -3.86 -0.83
C LEU A 395 -7.53 -4.63 -1.26
N SER A 396 -6.93 -5.38 -0.33
CA SER A 396 -5.79 -6.28 -0.60
C SER A 396 -4.59 -5.60 -1.26
N ASN A 397 -4.36 -4.31 -0.97
CA ASN A 397 -3.26 -3.50 -1.53
C ASN A 397 -3.18 -3.51 -3.07
N ILE A 398 -4.31 -3.68 -3.76
CA ILE A 398 -4.38 -3.69 -5.23
C ILE A 398 -3.75 -2.42 -5.85
N TRP A 399 -3.70 -1.34 -5.09
CA TRP A 399 -3.15 -0.03 -5.44
C TRP A 399 -1.62 0.07 -5.35
N ASP A 400 -0.91 -0.90 -4.76
CA ASP A 400 0.49 -0.71 -4.32
C ASP A 400 1.47 -0.46 -5.48
N ASN A 401 1.32 -1.14 -6.62
CA ASN A 401 2.17 -0.88 -7.78
C ASN A 401 1.97 0.53 -8.38
N ARG A 402 0.76 1.12 -8.22
CA ARG A 402 0.50 2.52 -8.59
C ARG A 402 1.07 3.49 -7.56
N ALA A 403 0.95 3.21 -6.27
CA ALA A 403 1.44 4.11 -5.22
C ALA A 403 2.96 3.99 -5.07
N GLU A 404 3.46 2.86 -4.59
CA GLU A 404 4.88 2.65 -4.29
C GLU A 404 5.76 2.62 -5.54
N GLY A 405 5.27 1.95 -6.59
CA GLY A 405 5.99 1.85 -7.87
C GLY A 405 6.16 3.21 -8.54
N PHE A 406 5.09 3.99 -8.61
CA PHE A 406 5.17 5.35 -9.16
C PHE A 406 6.05 6.26 -8.31
N ALA A 407 5.90 6.28 -6.98
CA ALA A 407 6.74 7.10 -6.11
C ALA A 407 8.25 6.78 -6.31
N THR A 408 8.58 5.50 -6.52
CA THR A 408 9.95 5.07 -6.84
C THR A 408 10.40 5.53 -8.23
N ALA A 409 9.53 5.43 -9.24
CA ALA A 409 9.80 5.92 -10.59
C ALA A 409 9.98 7.46 -10.61
N PHE A 410 9.18 8.16 -9.82
CA PHE A 410 9.18 9.62 -9.76
C PHE A 410 10.49 10.20 -9.23
N GLU A 411 11.17 9.52 -8.29
CA GLU A 411 12.52 9.92 -7.85
C GLU A 411 13.51 9.96 -9.02
N GLU A 412 13.52 8.93 -9.86
CA GLU A 412 14.40 8.86 -11.02
C GLU A 412 13.95 9.82 -12.15
N LEU A 413 12.64 9.93 -12.39
CA LEU A 413 12.06 10.88 -13.34
C LEU A 413 12.48 12.32 -13.01
N LEU A 414 12.34 12.75 -11.77
CA LEU A 414 12.72 14.11 -11.35
C LEU A 414 14.24 14.35 -11.44
N MET A 415 15.05 13.33 -11.18
CA MET A 415 16.49 13.39 -11.39
C MET A 415 16.80 13.67 -12.88
N HIS A 416 16.14 12.98 -13.80
CA HIS A 416 16.30 13.18 -15.24
C HIS A 416 15.71 14.51 -15.73
N ALA A 417 14.64 14.99 -15.09
CA ALA A 417 14.05 16.30 -15.36
C ALA A 417 14.92 17.49 -14.88
N GLY A 418 16.01 17.22 -14.15
CA GLY A 418 16.99 18.24 -13.74
C GLY A 418 16.86 18.75 -12.31
N LEU A 419 16.04 18.12 -11.45
CA LEU A 419 15.84 18.54 -10.05
C LEU A 419 17.16 18.74 -9.28
N TYR A 420 18.19 17.96 -9.60
CA TYR A 420 19.50 17.95 -8.93
C TYR A 420 20.66 18.49 -9.79
N ASP A 421 20.39 19.29 -10.83
CA ASP A 421 21.46 19.76 -11.71
C ASP A 421 22.40 20.76 -11.03
N ASP A 422 21.90 21.50 -10.05
CA ASP A 422 22.71 22.37 -9.18
C ASP A 422 23.35 21.63 -7.99
N ASN A 423 22.97 20.37 -7.71
CA ASN A 423 23.50 19.51 -6.66
C ASN A 423 23.76 18.09 -7.17
N PRO A 424 24.79 17.86 -8.05
CA PRO A 424 25.01 16.56 -8.68
C PRO A 424 25.22 15.40 -7.70
N ARG A 425 25.70 15.66 -6.46
CA ARG A 425 25.83 14.64 -5.43
C ARG A 425 24.49 14.04 -4.96
N ALA A 426 23.40 14.80 -5.09
CA ALA A 426 22.07 14.30 -4.78
C ALA A 426 21.63 13.16 -5.72
N LYS A 427 22.12 13.14 -6.98
CA LYS A 427 21.87 12.03 -7.93
C LYS A 427 22.39 10.68 -7.41
N GLU A 428 23.48 10.69 -6.60
CA GLU A 428 23.98 9.47 -5.96
C GLU A 428 22.94 8.88 -4.98
N LEU A 429 22.18 9.74 -4.29
CA LEU A 429 21.16 9.31 -3.34
C LEU A 429 19.98 8.62 -4.03
N VAL A 430 19.60 9.05 -5.24
CA VAL A 430 18.56 8.38 -6.04
C VAL A 430 18.96 6.91 -6.28
N TRP A 431 20.20 6.68 -6.71
CA TRP A 431 20.70 5.32 -6.94
C TRP A 431 20.83 4.50 -5.66
N ILE A 432 21.18 5.13 -4.53
CA ILE A 432 21.20 4.46 -3.21
C ILE A 432 19.79 4.04 -2.79
N MET A 433 18.79 4.89 -2.99
CA MET A 433 17.39 4.59 -2.69
C MET A 433 16.89 3.43 -3.55
N LEU A 434 17.15 3.47 -4.86
CA LEU A 434 16.75 2.39 -5.77
C LEU A 434 17.42 1.05 -5.41
N ALA A 435 18.74 1.06 -5.10
CA ALA A 435 19.45 -0.13 -4.65
C ALA A 435 18.88 -0.70 -3.34
N ASN A 436 18.53 0.16 -2.39
CA ASN A 436 17.87 -0.25 -1.15
C ASN A 436 16.52 -0.94 -1.43
N ARG A 437 15.67 -0.34 -2.29
CA ARG A 437 14.36 -0.91 -2.65
C ARG A 437 14.48 -2.24 -3.37
N ALA A 438 15.40 -2.35 -4.32
CA ALA A 438 15.64 -3.61 -5.02
C ALA A 438 16.17 -4.71 -4.06
N ALA A 439 17.07 -4.36 -3.15
CA ALA A 439 17.62 -5.30 -2.16
C ALA A 439 16.56 -5.80 -1.18
N ARG A 440 15.71 -4.89 -0.65
CA ARG A 440 14.63 -5.30 0.28
C ARG A 440 13.53 -6.10 -0.42
N GLY A 441 13.19 -5.76 -1.68
CA GLY A 441 12.25 -6.51 -2.49
C GLY A 441 12.73 -7.93 -2.79
N LEU A 442 14.01 -8.11 -3.17
CA LEU A 442 14.63 -9.43 -3.33
C LEU A 442 14.57 -10.25 -2.04
N ALA A 443 14.91 -9.63 -0.91
CA ALA A 443 14.82 -10.30 0.39
C ALA A 443 13.39 -10.79 0.67
N SER A 444 12.38 -9.97 0.39
CA SER A 444 10.97 -10.33 0.58
C SER A 444 10.53 -11.50 -0.30
N LEU A 445 11.01 -11.58 -1.56
CA LEU A 445 10.73 -12.71 -2.45
C LEU A 445 11.24 -14.03 -1.88
N TYR A 446 12.47 -14.05 -1.38
CA TYR A 446 13.04 -15.27 -0.80
C TYR A 446 12.33 -15.69 0.50
N VAL A 447 11.86 -14.74 1.30
CA VAL A 447 11.04 -15.05 2.48
C VAL A 447 9.68 -15.61 2.08
N GLN A 448 9.02 -15.02 1.09
CA GLN A 448 7.73 -15.52 0.58
C GLN A 448 7.85 -16.95 -0.01
N ALA A 449 8.98 -17.26 -0.64
CA ALA A 449 9.29 -18.61 -1.13
C ALA A 449 9.67 -19.61 -0.02
N ASN A 450 9.83 -19.17 1.23
CA ASN A 450 10.38 -19.94 2.35
C ASN A 450 11.82 -20.43 2.11
N GLU A 451 12.58 -19.72 1.27
CA GLU A 451 14.01 -19.99 1.02
C GLU A 451 14.91 -19.24 2.02
N MET A 452 14.40 -18.18 2.64
CA MET A 452 15.03 -17.42 3.72
C MET A 452 14.05 -17.20 4.86
N ASN A 453 14.57 -17.10 6.07
CA ASN A 453 13.85 -16.53 7.20
C ASN A 453 14.07 -15.01 7.27
N LEU A 454 13.32 -14.30 8.11
CA LEU A 454 13.41 -12.84 8.21
C LEU A 454 14.80 -12.34 8.63
N GLU A 455 15.55 -13.10 9.45
CA GLU A 455 16.90 -12.71 9.83
C GLU A 455 17.87 -12.74 8.63
N GLN A 456 17.78 -13.78 7.79
CA GLN A 456 18.57 -13.88 6.57
C GLN A 456 18.19 -12.80 5.57
N ALA A 457 16.89 -12.50 5.42
CA ALA A 457 16.37 -11.44 4.58
C ALA A 457 16.87 -10.05 5.01
N ALA A 458 16.83 -9.75 6.31
CA ALA A 458 17.35 -8.51 6.85
C ALA A 458 18.87 -8.36 6.57
N LYS A 459 19.64 -9.45 6.69
CA LYS A 459 21.06 -9.44 6.33
C LYS A 459 21.30 -9.16 4.85
N LEU A 460 20.53 -9.79 3.95
CA LEU A 460 20.61 -9.55 2.51
C LEU A 460 20.29 -8.08 2.19
N HIS A 461 19.18 -7.58 2.71
CA HIS A 461 18.78 -6.17 2.55
C HIS A 461 19.90 -5.22 3.01
N SER A 462 20.44 -5.42 4.22
CA SER A 462 21.52 -4.59 4.77
C SER A 462 22.82 -4.67 3.94
N GLN A 463 23.22 -5.85 3.50
CA GLN A 463 24.46 -6.08 2.74
C GLN A 463 24.45 -5.42 1.36
N TRP A 464 23.29 -5.41 0.69
CA TRP A 464 23.16 -4.88 -0.67
C TRP A 464 22.73 -3.42 -0.72
N THR A 465 22.41 -2.80 0.43
CA THR A 465 22.19 -1.36 0.49
C THR A 465 23.55 -0.63 0.55
N PRO A 466 23.82 0.31 -0.39
CA PRO A 466 25.10 1.02 -0.45
C PRO A 466 25.43 1.78 0.83
N ARG A 467 26.74 2.04 1.03
CA ARG A 467 27.30 2.84 2.12
C ARG A 467 27.00 2.28 3.53
N SER A 468 26.55 1.04 3.65
CA SER A 468 26.11 0.43 4.92
C SER A 468 25.06 1.27 5.67
N TRP A 469 24.19 1.95 4.93
CA TRP A 469 23.18 2.83 5.52
C TRP A 469 21.95 2.09 6.04
N ALA A 470 21.57 0.97 5.42
CA ALA A 470 20.59 0.06 6.02
C ALA A 470 21.31 -0.86 7.03
N ARG A 471 21.18 -0.53 8.30
CA ARG A 471 21.73 -1.34 9.40
C ARG A 471 20.74 -2.44 9.76
N LEU A 472 21.23 -3.50 10.41
CA LEU A 472 20.37 -4.48 11.08
C LEU A 472 19.78 -3.83 12.33
N ASP A 473 18.73 -3.05 12.15
CA ASP A 473 18.02 -2.30 13.18
C ASP A 473 16.53 -2.60 13.15
N LYS A 474 15.77 -1.88 13.98
CA LYS A 474 14.32 -2.05 14.07
C LYS A 474 13.61 -1.75 12.75
N LEU A 475 14.09 -0.78 11.94
CA LEU A 475 13.48 -0.44 10.66
C LEU A 475 13.60 -1.61 9.68
N THR A 476 14.81 -2.15 9.50
CA THR A 476 15.04 -3.29 8.58
C THR A 476 14.22 -4.51 8.98
N GLY A 477 14.12 -4.77 10.30
CA GLY A 477 13.26 -5.83 10.81
C GLY A 477 11.78 -5.58 10.59
N PHE A 478 11.31 -4.36 10.80
CA PHE A 478 9.93 -3.94 10.56
C PHE A 478 9.55 -4.09 9.08
N GLU A 479 10.37 -3.57 8.15
CA GLU A 479 10.12 -3.67 6.72
C GLU A 479 10.00 -5.12 6.25
N GLN A 480 10.91 -6.00 6.67
CA GLN A 480 10.86 -7.40 6.25
C GLN A 480 9.64 -8.15 6.83
N LEU A 481 9.20 -7.83 8.05
CA LEU A 481 7.97 -8.36 8.61
C LEU A 481 6.74 -7.85 7.85
N LEU A 482 6.70 -6.56 7.52
CA LEU A 482 5.63 -5.96 6.71
C LEU A 482 5.47 -6.70 5.38
N TYR A 483 6.57 -6.96 4.67
CA TYR A 483 6.54 -7.64 3.38
C TYR A 483 6.19 -9.13 3.50
N LEU A 484 6.53 -9.78 4.61
CA LEU A 484 6.10 -11.15 4.87
C LEU A 484 4.58 -11.22 5.08
N ARG A 485 4.02 -10.25 5.80
CA ARG A 485 2.58 -10.16 6.08
C ARG A 485 1.75 -9.79 4.84
N GLN A 486 2.38 -9.15 3.85
CA GLN A 486 1.75 -8.57 2.67
C GLN A 486 2.52 -8.99 1.41
N PRO A 487 2.21 -10.18 0.86
CA PRO A 487 2.85 -10.67 -0.36
C PRO A 487 2.73 -9.65 -1.51
N GLY A 488 3.85 -9.31 -2.14
CA GLY A 488 3.93 -8.37 -3.25
C GLY A 488 4.26 -6.94 -2.85
N TYR A 489 3.99 -6.51 -1.60
CA TYR A 489 4.27 -5.13 -1.20
C TYR A 489 5.75 -4.77 -1.34
N GLY A 490 6.67 -5.63 -0.85
CA GLY A 490 8.11 -5.37 -0.92
C GLY A 490 8.67 -5.29 -2.34
N THR A 491 8.03 -5.91 -3.32
CA THR A 491 8.44 -5.87 -4.72
C THR A 491 7.76 -4.76 -5.52
N SER A 492 6.63 -4.23 -5.04
CA SER A 492 5.82 -3.23 -5.76
C SER A 492 6.59 -1.97 -6.12
N TYR A 493 7.58 -1.57 -5.30
CA TYR A 493 8.51 -0.47 -5.58
C TYR A 493 9.22 -0.62 -6.93
N ILE A 494 9.67 -1.83 -7.25
CA ILE A 494 10.41 -2.11 -8.48
C ILE A 494 9.46 -2.55 -9.59
N THR A 495 8.55 -3.48 -9.32
CA THR A 495 7.62 -3.97 -10.34
C THR A 495 6.70 -2.85 -10.83
N GLY A 496 6.18 -2.02 -9.93
CA GLY A 496 5.37 -0.87 -10.30
C GLY A 496 6.18 0.21 -11.02
N LYS A 497 7.45 0.45 -10.62
CA LYS A 497 8.34 1.34 -11.38
C LYS A 497 8.52 0.87 -12.82
N LEU A 498 8.80 -0.42 -13.03
CA LEU A 498 8.98 -0.98 -14.38
C LEU A 498 7.69 -0.88 -15.22
N LEU A 499 6.53 -1.07 -14.61
CA LEU A 499 5.24 -0.88 -15.28
C LEU A 499 5.00 0.59 -15.63
N PHE A 500 5.40 1.53 -14.78
CA PHE A 500 5.31 2.95 -15.08
C PHE A 500 6.26 3.36 -16.23
N ASP A 501 7.50 2.90 -16.21
CA ASP A 501 8.46 3.15 -17.27
C ASP A 501 7.94 2.63 -18.65
N ARG A 502 7.32 1.45 -18.63
CA ARG A 502 6.66 0.87 -19.80
C ARG A 502 5.48 1.73 -20.26
N LEU A 503 4.58 2.12 -19.37
CA LEU A 503 3.42 2.96 -19.69
C LEU A 503 3.86 4.30 -20.33
N MET A 504 4.91 4.93 -19.79
CA MET A 504 5.47 6.16 -20.34
C MET A 504 6.08 5.92 -21.75
N THR A 505 6.77 4.80 -21.96
CA THR A 505 7.32 4.41 -23.25
C THR A 505 6.22 4.23 -24.30
N GLU A 506 5.16 3.51 -23.96
CA GLU A 506 4.02 3.26 -24.83
C GLU A 506 3.22 4.53 -25.15
N SER A 507 3.08 5.43 -24.16
CA SER A 507 2.47 6.76 -24.38
C SER A 507 3.29 7.59 -25.37
N SER A 508 4.62 7.64 -25.18
CA SER A 508 5.51 8.33 -26.14
C SER A 508 5.42 7.75 -27.55
N ARG A 509 5.36 6.42 -27.67
CA ARG A 509 5.16 5.74 -28.95
C ARG A 509 3.80 6.08 -29.59
N GLN A 510 2.76 6.19 -28.80
CA GLN A 510 1.42 6.60 -29.27
C GLN A 510 1.46 8.01 -29.88
N ASP A 511 2.14 8.95 -29.24
CA ASP A 511 2.32 10.31 -29.73
C ASP A 511 3.12 10.31 -31.04
N GLU A 512 4.21 9.52 -31.15
CA GLU A 512 4.98 9.36 -32.37
C GLU A 512 4.14 8.83 -33.54
N ILE A 513 3.30 7.81 -33.29
CA ILE A 513 2.37 7.27 -34.31
C ILE A 513 1.39 8.34 -34.77
N ALA A 514 0.94 9.20 -33.86
CA ALA A 514 0.06 10.32 -34.15
C ALA A 514 0.77 11.53 -34.78
N GLY A 515 2.12 11.49 -34.95
CA GLY A 515 2.93 12.60 -35.44
C GLY A 515 3.05 13.75 -34.44
N GLN A 516 2.92 13.46 -33.14
CA GLN A 516 3.01 14.41 -32.05
C GLN A 516 4.30 14.20 -31.25
N SER A 517 4.68 15.21 -30.47
CA SER A 517 5.77 15.08 -29.50
C SER A 517 5.21 14.71 -28.14
N PHE A 518 5.89 13.81 -27.45
CA PHE A 518 5.57 13.47 -26.06
C PHE A 518 5.68 14.71 -25.16
N VAL A 519 4.64 14.94 -24.34
CA VAL A 519 4.58 16.03 -23.36
C VAL A 519 4.40 15.43 -21.96
N LEU A 520 5.44 15.53 -21.14
CA LEU A 520 5.45 14.92 -19.79
C LEU A 520 4.26 15.37 -18.95
N ARG A 521 3.85 16.64 -19.04
CA ARG A 521 2.70 17.18 -18.34
C ARG A 521 1.40 16.47 -18.70
N ASP A 522 1.14 16.29 -19.99
CA ASP A 522 -0.09 15.68 -20.47
C ASP A 522 -0.16 14.20 -20.04
N PHE A 523 0.98 13.51 -20.09
CA PHE A 523 1.12 12.16 -19.58
C PHE A 523 0.82 12.07 -18.08
N MET A 524 1.40 12.97 -17.27
CA MET A 524 1.19 12.99 -15.82
C MET A 524 -0.25 13.33 -15.44
N ASP A 525 -0.89 14.24 -16.16
CA ASP A 525 -2.29 14.59 -15.94
C ASP A 525 -3.19 13.36 -16.23
N GLN A 526 -3.00 12.67 -17.37
CA GLN A 526 -3.74 11.44 -17.71
C GLN A 526 -3.50 10.33 -16.68
N PHE A 527 -2.24 10.09 -16.29
CA PHE A 527 -1.89 9.10 -15.29
C PHE A 527 -2.59 9.34 -13.95
N ASN A 528 -2.65 10.59 -13.52
CA ASN A 528 -3.29 10.97 -12.26
C ASN A 528 -4.82 10.91 -12.32
N ASP A 529 -5.43 11.22 -13.46
CA ASP A 529 -6.88 11.22 -13.66
C ASP A 529 -7.47 9.80 -13.57
N GLU A 530 -6.69 8.77 -13.93
CA GLU A 530 -7.14 7.36 -13.78
C GLU A 530 -7.33 6.94 -12.32
N GLY A 531 -6.70 7.63 -11.38
CA GLY A 531 -6.83 7.37 -9.95
C GLY A 531 -5.88 6.28 -9.44
N MET A 532 -6.25 5.65 -8.30
CA MET A 532 -5.43 4.68 -7.59
C MET A 532 -5.76 3.24 -8.05
N ILE A 533 -5.55 2.97 -9.32
CA ILE A 533 -5.76 1.65 -9.92
C ILE A 533 -4.42 1.06 -10.42
N PRO A 534 -4.30 -0.26 -10.54
CA PRO A 534 -3.10 -0.91 -11.08
C PRO A 534 -2.68 -0.36 -12.44
N ILE A 535 -1.38 -0.11 -12.62
CA ILE A 535 -0.82 0.46 -13.87
C ILE A 535 -1.20 -0.37 -15.12
N PRO A 536 -1.25 -1.72 -15.11
CA PRO A 536 -1.70 -2.47 -16.28
C PRO A 536 -3.16 -2.21 -16.68
N LEU A 537 -4.00 -1.76 -15.75
CA LEU A 537 -5.36 -1.33 -16.10
C LEU A 537 -5.34 0.05 -16.75
N MET A 538 -4.50 0.99 -16.28
CA MET A 538 -4.29 2.30 -16.93
C MET A 538 -3.79 2.15 -18.36
N GLU A 539 -2.84 1.23 -18.61
CA GLU A 539 -2.35 0.91 -19.94
C GLU A 539 -3.49 0.55 -20.91
N THR A 540 -4.48 -0.24 -20.42
CA THR A 540 -5.62 -0.60 -21.27
C THR A 540 -6.55 0.57 -21.60
N GLU A 541 -6.56 1.62 -20.79
CA GLU A 541 -7.39 2.82 -20.98
C GLU A 541 -6.70 3.88 -21.83
N LEU A 542 -5.42 4.11 -21.56
CA LEU A 542 -4.66 5.22 -22.11
C LEU A 542 -3.96 4.87 -23.44
N ILE A 543 -3.59 3.60 -23.65
CA ILE A 543 -2.71 3.20 -24.76
C ILE A 543 -3.49 2.41 -25.82
N SER A 544 -3.37 2.84 -27.07
CA SER A 544 -3.93 2.11 -28.22
C SER A 544 -3.20 0.76 -28.42
N LYS A 545 -3.88 -0.21 -29.05
CA LYS A 545 -3.28 -1.54 -29.30
C LYS A 545 -2.01 -1.48 -30.15
N GLU A 546 -1.92 -0.49 -31.06
CA GLU A 546 -0.78 -0.33 -31.97
C GLU A 546 0.47 0.22 -31.26
N ALA A 547 0.27 0.95 -30.16
CA ALA A 547 1.36 1.55 -29.41
C ALA A 547 1.92 0.65 -28.29
N ARG A 548 1.18 -0.40 -27.87
CA ARG A 548 1.62 -1.32 -26.83
C ARG A 548 2.79 -2.18 -27.27
N GLU A 549 3.60 -2.56 -26.31
CA GLU A 549 4.63 -3.57 -26.53
C GLU A 549 3.99 -4.92 -26.89
N PRO A 550 4.67 -5.71 -27.76
CA PRO A 550 4.16 -7.02 -28.21
C PRO A 550 4.13 -8.07 -27.08
#